data_c0b07fddf20641c40be9431877b25564
#
_entry.id   c0b07fddf20641c40be9431877b25564
#
_cell.length_a   1.000
_cell.length_b   1.000
_cell.length_c   1.000
_cell.angle_alpha   90.00
_cell.angle_beta   90.00
_cell.angle_gamma   90.00
#
_symmetry.space_group_name_H-M   'P 1'
#
loop_
_entity.id
_entity.type
_entity.pdbx_description
1 polymer ?
#
loop_
_entity_poly.entity_id
_entity_poly.type
_entity_poly.pdbx_seq_one_letter_code
_entity_poly.pdbx_strand_id
1 'polypeptide(L)'
;MEGREMLIVASVLCKGDFAEIMKMIRNRVVPSEEESQKALASVKSKVTTIIDDDYPECLKHVDKPPIVLYYYGDLSLIQDRSRIAGYVGSRAASPYGLEMARYFADAMVERGLVVISGMARGIDSAVQEEVLNRRGKTIAVLGCGIDVPYPYSSKDLYRRIKTDGLIISEYPNDIPPTPNNFPFRN
;
A
#
# COMPACT_ATOMS: atom_id res chain seq x y z
N MET A 1 1.52 12.94 -24.21
CA MET A 1 1.38 12.16 -22.96
C MET A 1 0.00 12.43 -22.38
N GLU A 2 -0.76 11.40 -22.10
CA GLU A 2 -2.09 11.51 -21.50
C GLU A 2 -1.99 11.92 -20.00
N GLY A 3 -3.06 12.50 -19.46
CA GLY A 3 -3.05 12.99 -18.07
C GLY A 3 -2.67 11.92 -17.04
N ARG A 4 -3.14 10.67 -17.26
CA ARG A 4 -2.82 9.51 -16.41
C ARG A 4 -1.31 9.20 -16.41
N GLU A 5 -0.71 9.13 -17.57
CA GLU A 5 0.71 8.86 -17.71
C GLU A 5 1.55 9.95 -17.04
N MET A 6 1.13 11.22 -17.16
CA MET A 6 1.82 12.34 -16.50
C MET A 6 1.82 12.18 -14.98
N LEU A 7 0.70 11.73 -14.36
CA LEU A 7 0.65 11.49 -12.92
C LEU A 7 1.62 10.38 -12.50
N ILE A 8 1.70 9.29 -13.26
CA ILE A 8 2.62 8.18 -13.00
C ILE A 8 4.07 8.66 -13.12
N VAL A 9 4.40 9.38 -14.20
CA VAL A 9 5.75 9.94 -14.41
C VAL A 9 6.13 10.88 -13.27
N ALA A 10 5.24 11.81 -12.90
CA ALA A 10 5.48 12.72 -11.79
C ALA A 10 5.72 11.96 -10.47
N SER A 11 4.92 10.94 -10.18
CA SER A 11 5.10 10.11 -8.99
C SER A 11 6.46 9.41 -8.97
N VAL A 12 6.89 8.84 -10.09
CA VAL A 12 8.20 8.16 -10.18
C VAL A 12 9.34 9.15 -10.00
N LEU A 13 9.33 10.30 -10.72
CA LEU A 13 10.39 11.30 -10.65
C LEU A 13 10.48 11.96 -9.28
N CYS A 14 9.34 12.20 -8.62
CA CYS A 14 9.25 12.75 -7.28
C CYS A 14 9.30 11.66 -6.17
N LYS A 15 9.55 10.40 -6.51
CA LYS A 15 9.67 9.27 -5.56
C LYS A 15 8.46 9.12 -4.62
N GLY A 16 7.26 9.43 -5.10
CA GLY A 16 6.03 9.38 -4.32
C GLY A 16 5.83 10.55 -3.35
N ASP A 17 6.69 11.56 -3.34
CA ASP A 17 6.53 12.73 -2.48
C ASP A 17 5.36 13.61 -2.96
N PHE A 18 4.29 13.68 -2.16
CA PHE A 18 3.08 14.42 -2.50
C PHE A 18 3.35 15.90 -2.78
N ALA A 19 4.19 16.57 -1.97
CA ALA A 19 4.45 17.99 -2.12
C ALA A 19 5.20 18.30 -3.43
N GLU A 20 6.20 17.49 -3.77
CA GLU A 20 6.96 17.64 -5.00
C GLU A 20 6.11 17.29 -6.24
N ILE A 21 5.25 16.27 -6.17
CA ILE A 21 4.29 15.94 -7.24
C ILE A 21 3.36 17.14 -7.48
N MET A 22 2.76 17.68 -6.41
CA MET A 22 1.86 18.83 -6.52
C MET A 22 2.55 20.09 -7.03
N LYS A 23 3.80 20.32 -6.66
CA LYS A 23 4.63 21.42 -7.18
C LYS A 23 4.92 21.25 -8.67
N MET A 24 5.24 20.04 -9.11
CA MET A 24 5.45 19.72 -10.52
C MET A 24 4.18 19.98 -11.34
N ILE A 25 3.01 19.54 -10.85
CA ILE A 25 1.72 19.76 -11.50
C ILE A 25 1.36 21.26 -11.58
N ARG A 26 1.46 21.98 -10.45
CA ARG A 26 1.15 23.44 -10.38
C ARG A 26 2.04 24.26 -11.33
N ASN A 27 3.30 23.93 -11.40
CA ASN A 27 4.26 24.62 -12.25
C ASN A 27 4.19 24.15 -13.72
N ARG A 28 3.30 23.22 -14.05
CA ARG A 28 3.15 22.65 -15.40
C ARG A 28 4.47 22.15 -15.98
N VAL A 29 5.30 21.54 -15.12
CA VAL A 29 6.57 20.96 -15.53
C VAL A 29 6.30 19.72 -16.37
N VAL A 30 6.74 19.74 -17.62
CA VAL A 30 6.62 18.60 -18.53
C VAL A 30 8.01 17.95 -18.64
N PRO A 31 8.19 16.71 -18.15
CA PRO A 31 9.44 15.98 -18.32
C PRO A 31 9.75 15.73 -19.80
N SER A 32 11.01 15.55 -20.10
CA SER A 32 11.42 15.14 -21.45
C SER A 32 10.79 13.77 -21.81
N GLU A 33 10.73 13.50 -23.12
CA GLU A 33 10.20 12.21 -23.59
C GLU A 33 11.03 11.02 -23.07
N GLU A 34 12.36 11.18 -23.04
CA GLU A 34 13.27 10.16 -22.51
C GLU A 34 13.05 9.89 -21.03
N GLU A 35 12.93 10.94 -20.20
CA GLU A 35 12.63 10.81 -18.76
C GLU A 35 11.26 10.12 -18.54
N SER A 36 10.26 10.50 -19.34
CA SER A 36 8.92 9.94 -19.26
C SER A 36 8.90 8.46 -19.60
N GLN A 37 9.54 8.07 -20.70
CA GLN A 37 9.65 6.67 -21.13
C GLN A 37 10.41 5.83 -20.09
N LYS A 38 11.51 6.36 -19.55
CA LYS A 38 12.29 5.68 -18.50
C LYS A 38 11.49 5.51 -17.23
N ALA A 39 10.75 6.53 -16.80
CA ALA A 39 9.90 6.47 -15.62
C ALA A 39 8.80 5.42 -15.78
N LEU A 40 8.06 5.45 -16.89
CA LEU A 40 6.99 4.47 -17.16
C LEU A 40 7.54 3.03 -17.25
N ALA A 41 8.68 2.84 -17.93
CA ALA A 41 9.33 1.53 -18.05
C ALA A 41 9.84 0.96 -16.71
N SER A 42 10.10 1.83 -15.72
CA SER A 42 10.53 1.40 -14.38
C SER A 42 9.41 0.80 -13.55
N VAL A 43 8.15 1.10 -13.85
CA VAL A 43 6.98 0.62 -13.09
C VAL A 43 6.66 -0.83 -13.45
N LYS A 44 6.81 -1.73 -12.47
CA LYS A 44 6.58 -3.18 -12.66
C LYS A 44 5.26 -3.66 -12.03
N SER A 45 4.71 -2.88 -11.11
CA SER A 45 3.45 -3.18 -10.43
C SER A 45 2.24 -2.75 -11.27
N LYS A 46 1.05 -3.15 -10.84
CA LYS A 46 -0.17 -2.49 -11.26
C LYS A 46 -0.23 -1.10 -10.65
N VAL A 47 -0.96 -0.19 -11.30
CA VAL A 47 -1.08 1.21 -10.88
C VAL A 47 -2.49 1.69 -11.08
N THR A 48 -3.04 2.39 -10.09
CA THR A 48 -4.21 3.23 -10.23
C THR A 48 -3.88 4.66 -9.81
N THR A 49 -4.48 5.65 -10.47
CA THR A 49 -4.26 7.07 -10.21
C THR A 49 -5.54 7.73 -9.74
N ILE A 50 -5.45 8.87 -9.10
CA ILE A 50 -6.61 9.60 -8.53
C ILE A 50 -7.71 9.93 -9.56
N ILE A 51 -7.40 9.87 -10.85
CA ILE A 51 -8.34 10.11 -11.94
C ILE A 51 -8.90 8.82 -12.58
N ASP A 52 -8.43 7.64 -12.16
CA ASP A 52 -8.91 6.37 -12.69
C ASP A 52 -10.22 5.96 -12.00
N ASP A 53 -11.10 5.25 -12.71
CA ASP A 53 -12.40 4.81 -12.20
C ASP A 53 -12.27 3.75 -11.08
N ASP A 54 -11.19 2.97 -11.11
CA ASP A 54 -10.89 1.95 -10.10
C ASP A 54 -10.15 2.48 -8.87
N TYR A 55 -9.84 3.80 -8.84
CA TYR A 55 -9.20 4.41 -7.68
C TYR A 55 -10.13 4.40 -6.46
N PRO A 56 -9.65 3.98 -5.27
CA PRO A 56 -10.49 3.90 -4.07
C PRO A 56 -11.09 5.27 -3.68
N GLU A 57 -12.40 5.42 -3.82
CA GLU A 57 -13.11 6.69 -3.58
C GLU A 57 -12.84 7.26 -2.18
N CYS A 58 -12.69 6.37 -1.17
CA CYS A 58 -12.40 6.80 0.20
C CYS A 58 -11.09 7.58 0.34
N LEU A 59 -10.12 7.33 -0.52
CA LEU A 59 -8.81 8.00 -0.47
C LEU A 59 -8.84 9.38 -1.12
N LYS A 60 -9.83 9.70 -1.94
CA LYS A 60 -9.99 11.05 -2.52
C LYS A 60 -10.33 12.12 -1.48
N HIS A 61 -10.86 11.70 -0.31
CA HIS A 61 -11.37 12.59 0.73
C HIS A 61 -10.42 12.80 1.91
N VAL A 62 -9.20 12.26 1.85
CA VAL A 62 -8.16 12.50 2.88
C VAL A 62 -7.43 13.83 2.59
N ASP A 63 -6.78 14.40 3.61
CA ASP A 63 -6.08 15.70 3.52
C ASP A 63 -5.04 15.74 2.38
N LYS A 64 -4.31 14.66 2.18
CA LYS A 64 -3.31 14.50 1.10
C LYS A 64 -3.58 13.20 0.36
N PRO A 65 -4.55 13.21 -0.58
CA PRO A 65 -4.90 11.99 -1.27
C PRO A 65 -3.72 11.46 -2.10
N PRO A 66 -3.42 10.17 -2.00
CA PRO A 66 -2.41 9.55 -2.86
C PRO A 66 -2.69 9.84 -4.34
N ILE A 67 -1.77 10.50 -5.04
CA ILE A 67 -1.96 10.81 -6.46
C ILE A 67 -1.90 9.53 -7.31
N VAL A 68 -1.03 8.60 -6.90
CA VAL A 68 -0.79 7.31 -7.55
C VAL A 68 -0.70 6.25 -6.47
N LEU A 69 -1.41 5.14 -6.67
CA LEU A 69 -1.28 3.93 -5.86
C LEU A 69 -0.65 2.83 -6.71
N TYR A 70 0.46 2.33 -6.25
CA TYR A 70 1.10 1.12 -6.77
C TYR A 70 0.53 -0.08 -6.03
N TYR A 71 0.20 -1.17 -6.72
CA TYR A 71 -0.39 -2.31 -6.04
C TYR A 71 -0.07 -3.66 -6.69
N TYR A 72 -0.17 -4.70 -5.85
CA TYR A 72 -0.20 -6.10 -6.24
C TYR A 72 -1.41 -6.79 -5.61
N GLY A 73 -1.99 -7.73 -6.32
CA GLY A 73 -3.15 -8.50 -5.85
C GLY A 73 -4.46 -7.92 -6.36
N ASP A 74 -5.49 -7.98 -5.52
CA ASP A 74 -6.88 -7.66 -5.84
C ASP A 74 -7.30 -6.30 -5.27
N LEU A 75 -7.34 -5.26 -6.13
CA LEU A 75 -7.71 -3.91 -5.73
C LEU A 75 -9.18 -3.80 -5.26
N SER A 76 -10.05 -4.74 -5.66
CA SER A 76 -11.46 -4.71 -5.24
C SER A 76 -11.63 -4.85 -3.73
N LEU A 77 -10.65 -5.41 -3.01
CA LEU A 77 -10.68 -5.58 -1.56
C LEU A 77 -10.76 -4.25 -0.78
N ILE A 78 -10.32 -3.13 -1.36
CA ILE A 78 -10.36 -1.81 -0.70
C ILE A 78 -11.62 -1.01 -1.05
N GLN A 79 -12.45 -1.48 -1.97
CA GLN A 79 -13.62 -0.72 -2.44
C GLN A 79 -14.79 -0.74 -1.44
N ASP A 80 -15.02 -1.86 -0.76
CA ASP A 80 -16.11 -1.98 0.23
C ASP A 80 -15.61 -1.69 1.65
N ARG A 81 -15.67 -0.43 2.05
CA ARG A 81 -15.26 0.05 3.38
C ARG A 81 -16.03 -0.60 4.54
N SER A 82 -17.27 -1.03 4.31
CA SER A 82 -18.10 -1.62 5.36
C SER A 82 -17.55 -2.97 5.84
N ARG A 83 -16.69 -3.57 5.03
CA ARG A 83 -16.06 -4.87 5.30
C ARG A 83 -14.58 -4.78 5.70
N ILE A 84 -14.01 -3.57 5.86
CA ILE A 84 -12.60 -3.39 6.21
C ILE A 84 -12.46 -3.14 7.71
N ALA A 85 -11.59 -3.90 8.35
CA ALA A 85 -11.17 -3.71 9.74
C ALA A 85 -9.68 -3.38 9.82
N GLY A 86 -9.35 -2.19 10.35
CA GLY A 86 -7.97 -1.80 10.64
C GLY A 86 -7.45 -2.49 11.89
N TYR A 87 -6.28 -3.13 11.80
CA TYR A 87 -5.64 -3.76 12.94
C TYR A 87 -4.17 -3.36 13.03
N VAL A 88 -3.79 -2.70 14.12
CA VAL A 88 -2.44 -2.20 14.35
C VAL A 88 -2.00 -2.50 15.78
N GLY A 89 -0.68 -2.58 15.99
CA GLY A 89 -0.20 -2.82 17.33
C GLY A 89 1.33 -2.75 17.48
N SER A 90 1.80 -3.19 18.64
CA SER A 90 3.20 -3.11 19.01
C SER A 90 4.10 -3.93 18.08
N ARG A 91 5.24 -3.34 17.70
CA ARG A 91 6.33 -4.06 17.00
C ARG A 91 7.10 -5.01 17.91
N ALA A 92 7.06 -4.76 19.24
CA ALA A 92 7.64 -5.59 20.29
C ALA A 92 6.50 -6.19 21.13
N ALA A 93 5.64 -6.97 20.47
CA ALA A 93 4.48 -7.58 21.11
C ALA A 93 4.89 -8.70 22.07
N SER A 94 4.17 -8.79 23.20
CA SER A 94 4.30 -9.91 24.12
C SER A 94 3.69 -11.20 23.52
N PRO A 95 4.05 -12.39 24.02
CA PRO A 95 3.39 -13.65 23.60
C PRO A 95 1.88 -13.58 23.70
N TYR A 96 1.34 -13.04 24.80
CA TYR A 96 -0.09 -12.81 24.97
C TYR A 96 -0.68 -11.87 23.88
N GLY A 97 0.01 -10.77 23.58
CA GLY A 97 -0.43 -9.85 22.51
C GLY A 97 -0.51 -10.53 21.15
N LEU A 98 0.46 -11.39 20.83
CA LEU A 98 0.47 -12.15 19.57
C LEU A 98 -0.66 -13.21 19.54
N GLU A 99 -0.94 -13.85 20.66
CA GLU A 99 -2.06 -14.80 20.79
C GLU A 99 -3.41 -14.11 20.58
N MET A 100 -3.61 -12.98 21.25
CA MET A 100 -4.84 -12.19 21.09
C MET A 100 -4.99 -11.63 19.66
N ALA A 101 -3.91 -11.21 19.02
CA ALA A 101 -3.96 -10.77 17.62
C ALA A 101 -4.49 -11.88 16.70
N ARG A 102 -4.04 -13.13 16.88
CA ARG A 102 -4.54 -14.29 16.12
C ARG A 102 -6.00 -14.60 16.45
N TYR A 103 -6.37 -14.57 17.73
CA TYR A 103 -7.76 -14.79 18.17
C TYR A 103 -8.73 -13.80 17.51
N PHE A 104 -8.39 -12.51 17.50
CA PHE A 104 -9.20 -11.50 16.82
C PHE A 104 -9.18 -11.64 15.29
N ALA A 105 -8.05 -12.06 14.71
CA ALA A 105 -7.98 -12.36 13.28
C ALA A 105 -8.99 -13.42 12.86
N ASP A 106 -9.10 -14.51 13.62
CA ASP A 106 -10.11 -15.55 13.42
C ASP A 106 -11.53 -14.99 13.43
N ALA A 107 -11.86 -14.23 14.48
CA ALA A 107 -13.20 -13.65 14.62
C ALA A 107 -13.55 -12.67 13.48
N MET A 108 -12.55 -11.95 12.92
CA MET A 108 -12.74 -11.08 11.77
C MET A 108 -12.96 -11.88 10.48
N VAL A 109 -12.19 -12.94 10.26
CA VAL A 109 -12.35 -13.82 9.09
C VAL A 109 -13.72 -14.50 9.10
N GLU A 110 -14.19 -15.00 10.24
CA GLU A 110 -15.52 -15.61 10.39
C GLU A 110 -16.65 -14.65 10.01
N ARG A 111 -16.44 -13.35 10.21
CA ARG A 111 -17.39 -12.29 9.82
C ARG A 111 -17.21 -11.82 8.38
N GLY A 112 -16.29 -12.42 7.64
CA GLY A 112 -15.98 -12.04 6.26
C GLY A 112 -15.37 -10.66 6.13
N LEU A 113 -14.69 -10.17 7.18
CA LEU A 113 -14.00 -8.88 7.13
C LEU A 113 -12.63 -9.00 6.43
N VAL A 114 -12.26 -7.95 5.72
CA VAL A 114 -10.92 -7.75 5.16
C VAL A 114 -10.08 -7.00 6.19
N VAL A 115 -8.96 -7.57 6.60
CA VAL A 115 -8.08 -6.93 7.59
C VAL A 115 -7.05 -6.06 6.89
N ILE A 116 -7.00 -4.76 7.23
CA ILE A 116 -5.96 -3.84 6.74
C ILE A 116 -4.92 -3.56 7.82
N SER A 117 -3.64 -3.66 7.49
CA SER A 117 -2.52 -3.41 8.40
C SER A 117 -1.26 -2.98 7.64
N GLY A 118 -0.24 -2.58 8.39
CA GLY A 118 1.01 -2.05 7.85
C GLY A 118 2.11 -3.09 7.61
N MET A 119 1.85 -4.37 7.80
CA MET A 119 2.82 -5.45 7.68
C MET A 119 4.08 -5.26 8.55
N ALA A 120 4.01 -4.43 9.60
CA ALA A 120 5.11 -4.21 10.51
C ALA A 120 5.39 -5.49 11.34
N ARG A 121 6.61 -5.60 11.90
CA ARG A 121 6.93 -6.68 12.84
C ARG A 121 5.96 -6.66 14.03
N GLY A 122 5.64 -7.83 14.60
CA GLY A 122 4.80 -7.96 15.78
C GLY A 122 3.32 -8.13 15.42
N ILE A 123 2.45 -7.32 15.98
CA ILE A 123 0.98 -7.47 15.85
C ILE A 123 0.50 -7.44 14.41
N ASP A 124 1.00 -6.48 13.61
CA ASP A 124 0.58 -6.33 12.21
C ASP A 124 0.82 -7.61 11.41
N SER A 125 2.05 -8.15 11.47
CA SER A 125 2.38 -9.39 10.77
C SER A 125 1.59 -10.58 11.31
N ALA A 126 1.45 -10.68 12.64
CA ALA A 126 0.76 -11.82 13.26
C ALA A 126 -0.71 -11.91 12.85
N VAL A 127 -1.41 -10.76 12.81
CA VAL A 127 -2.82 -10.73 12.39
C VAL A 127 -2.96 -11.06 10.91
N GLN A 128 -2.11 -10.50 10.05
CA GLN A 128 -2.17 -10.75 8.61
C GLN A 128 -1.81 -12.20 8.25
N GLU A 129 -0.83 -12.79 8.94
CA GLU A 129 -0.48 -14.22 8.79
C GLU A 129 -1.66 -15.12 9.15
N GLU A 130 -2.32 -14.86 10.30
CA GLU A 130 -3.46 -15.66 10.73
C GLU A 130 -4.66 -15.50 9.79
N VAL A 131 -4.97 -14.29 9.34
CA VAL A 131 -6.01 -14.06 8.31
C VAL A 131 -5.78 -14.93 7.08
N LEU A 132 -4.54 -14.98 6.56
CA LEU A 132 -4.21 -15.82 5.41
C LEU A 132 -4.23 -17.32 5.74
N ASN A 133 -3.84 -17.74 6.95
CA ASN A 133 -3.94 -19.13 7.41
C ASN A 133 -5.39 -19.62 7.41
N ARG A 134 -6.32 -18.73 7.77
CA ARG A 134 -7.78 -18.97 7.75
C ARG A 134 -8.44 -18.74 6.40
N ARG A 135 -7.64 -18.54 5.32
CA ARG A 135 -8.13 -18.24 3.96
C ARG A 135 -8.97 -16.95 3.87
N GLY A 136 -8.80 -16.04 4.83
CA GLY A 136 -9.35 -14.69 4.80
C GLY A 136 -8.59 -13.78 3.85
N LYS A 137 -9.02 -12.52 3.77
CA LYS A 137 -8.42 -11.50 2.92
C LYS A 137 -7.78 -10.40 3.76
N THR A 138 -6.60 -9.94 3.34
CA THR A 138 -5.88 -8.86 4.02
C THR A 138 -5.28 -7.87 3.03
N ILE A 139 -5.16 -6.62 3.48
CA ILE A 139 -4.54 -5.51 2.76
C ILE A 139 -3.30 -5.09 3.54
N ALA A 140 -2.15 -5.06 2.86
CA ALA A 140 -0.92 -4.50 3.41
C ALA A 140 -0.65 -3.11 2.82
N VAL A 141 -0.54 -2.09 3.68
CA VAL A 141 -0.18 -0.73 3.29
C VAL A 141 1.29 -0.51 3.60
N LEU A 142 2.12 -0.31 2.57
CA LEU A 142 3.56 -0.17 2.74
C LEU A 142 3.97 1.30 2.91
N GLY A 143 5.00 1.55 3.74
CA GLY A 143 5.69 2.85 3.86
C GLY A 143 7.01 2.90 3.09
N CYS A 144 7.14 2.10 2.03
CA CYS A 144 8.30 2.00 1.15
C CYS A 144 7.86 1.61 -0.24
N GLY A 145 8.80 1.51 -1.16
CA GLY A 145 8.53 1.09 -2.53
C GLY A 145 7.74 -0.21 -2.58
N ILE A 146 6.82 -0.29 -3.56
CA ILE A 146 5.90 -1.43 -3.68
C ILE A 146 6.62 -2.78 -3.80
N ASP A 147 7.83 -2.82 -4.35
CA ASP A 147 8.64 -4.03 -4.51
C ASP A 147 9.58 -4.32 -3.34
N VAL A 148 9.53 -3.50 -2.30
CA VAL A 148 10.41 -3.64 -1.13
C VAL A 148 9.67 -4.38 0.00
N PRO A 149 9.93 -5.68 0.21
CA PRO A 149 9.34 -6.44 1.32
C PRO A 149 9.96 -6.01 2.65
N TYR A 150 9.30 -5.09 3.34
CA TYR A 150 9.78 -4.58 4.63
C TYR A 150 8.75 -4.81 5.75
N PRO A 151 9.19 -5.29 6.94
CA PRO A 151 10.55 -5.72 7.27
C PRO A 151 10.96 -6.98 6.51
N TYR A 152 12.28 -7.19 6.33
CA TYR A 152 12.79 -8.33 5.58
C TYR A 152 12.33 -9.68 6.15
N SER A 153 12.13 -9.76 7.47
CA SER A 153 11.57 -10.94 8.14
C SER A 153 10.15 -11.30 7.67
N SER A 154 9.42 -10.34 7.09
CA SER A 154 8.04 -10.54 6.58
C SER A 154 7.99 -10.85 5.08
N LYS A 155 9.12 -11.23 4.47
CA LYS A 155 9.21 -11.49 3.02
C LYS A 155 8.23 -12.58 2.53
N ASP A 156 8.04 -13.62 3.33
CA ASP A 156 7.12 -14.70 2.97
C ASP A 156 5.66 -14.25 3.13
N LEU A 157 5.35 -13.48 4.17
CA LEU A 157 4.04 -12.84 4.33
C LEU A 157 3.75 -11.90 3.15
N TYR A 158 4.72 -11.06 2.74
CA TYR A 158 4.59 -10.20 1.56
C TYR A 158 4.23 -11.01 0.30
N ARG A 159 4.90 -12.13 0.04
CA ARG A 159 4.60 -12.98 -1.11
C ARG A 159 3.19 -13.55 -1.06
N ARG A 160 2.76 -14.01 0.10
CA ARG A 160 1.41 -14.55 0.31
C ARG A 160 0.35 -13.47 0.10
N ILE A 161 0.52 -12.27 0.67
CA ILE A 161 -0.44 -11.16 0.48
C ILE A 161 -0.49 -10.73 -0.99
N LYS A 162 0.66 -10.70 -1.68
CA LYS A 162 0.73 -10.38 -3.10
C LYS A 162 -0.13 -11.31 -3.98
N THR A 163 -0.29 -12.56 -3.57
CA THR A 163 -1.07 -13.58 -4.30
C THR A 163 -2.52 -13.63 -3.84
N ASP A 164 -2.76 -13.63 -2.52
CA ASP A 164 -4.06 -13.96 -1.92
C ASP A 164 -4.81 -12.75 -1.34
N GLY A 165 -4.18 -11.57 -1.35
CA GLY A 165 -4.70 -10.34 -0.78
C GLY A 165 -4.44 -9.12 -1.65
N LEU A 166 -4.11 -7.99 -1.00
CA LEU A 166 -3.75 -6.74 -1.66
C LEU A 166 -2.55 -6.11 -0.95
N ILE A 167 -1.55 -5.71 -1.71
CA ILE A 167 -0.47 -4.83 -1.25
C ILE A 167 -0.62 -3.49 -1.95
N ILE A 168 -0.60 -2.39 -1.21
CA ILE A 168 -0.63 -1.02 -1.76
C ILE A 168 0.52 -0.19 -1.22
N SER A 169 0.98 0.74 -2.03
CA SER A 169 1.96 1.77 -1.65
C SER A 169 1.77 3.05 -2.47
N GLU A 170 2.04 4.19 -1.85
CA GLU A 170 2.18 5.48 -2.54
C GLU A 170 3.57 5.65 -3.18
N TYR A 171 4.51 4.79 -2.80
CA TYR A 171 5.90 4.86 -3.24
C TYR A 171 6.14 3.95 -4.44
N PRO A 172 6.74 4.48 -5.54
CA PRO A 172 7.13 3.66 -6.68
C PRO A 172 8.18 2.61 -6.29
N ASN A 173 8.54 1.78 -7.26
CA ASN A 173 9.51 0.70 -7.08
C ASN A 173 10.81 1.17 -6.44
N ASP A 174 11.41 0.29 -5.63
CA ASP A 174 12.75 0.45 -5.07
C ASP A 174 12.96 1.62 -4.09
N ILE A 175 11.91 2.33 -3.67
CA ILE A 175 12.04 3.37 -2.65
C ILE A 175 12.33 2.71 -1.29
N PRO A 176 13.45 3.02 -0.63
CA PRO A 176 13.82 2.38 0.62
C PRO A 176 12.88 2.75 1.76
N PRO A 177 12.71 1.87 2.77
CA PRO A 177 11.95 2.18 3.97
C PRO A 177 12.70 3.23 4.80
N THR A 178 12.19 4.44 4.84
CA THR A 178 12.72 5.51 5.69
C THR A 178 11.82 5.74 6.91
N PRO A 179 12.35 6.10 8.08
CA PRO A 179 11.55 6.36 9.26
C PRO A 179 10.42 7.36 9.04
N ASN A 180 10.64 8.36 8.21
CA ASN A 180 9.68 9.42 7.93
C ASN A 180 8.47 8.95 7.11
N ASN A 181 8.60 7.90 6.30
CA ASN A 181 7.50 7.42 5.47
C ASN A 181 6.38 6.74 6.28
N PHE A 182 6.71 6.12 7.42
CA PHE A 182 5.74 5.33 8.18
C PHE A 182 4.65 6.17 8.86
N PRO A 183 4.93 7.36 9.45
CA PRO A 183 3.88 8.24 9.95
C PRO A 183 2.93 8.74 8.86
N PHE A 184 3.43 9.03 7.67
CA PHE A 184 2.59 9.47 6.54
C PHE A 184 1.69 8.33 6.01
N ARG A 185 2.22 7.10 5.99
CA ARG A 185 1.44 5.91 5.60
C ARG A 185 0.24 5.65 6.53
N ASN A 186 0.40 5.93 7.84
CA ASN A 186 -0.64 5.69 8.84
C ASN A 186 -1.80 6.65 8.73
#